data_306e46da61de61006308e28516aa69d7
#
_entry.id   306e46da61de61006308e28516aa69d7
#
_cell.length_a   1.000
_cell.length_b   1.000
_cell.length_c   1.000
_cell.angle_alpha   90.00
_cell.angle_beta   90.00
_cell.angle_gamma   90.00
#
_symmetry.space_group_name_H-M   'P 1'
#
loop_
_entity.id
_entity.type
_entity.pdbx_description
1 polymer ?
#
loop_
_entity_poly.entity_id
_entity_poly.type
_entity_poly.pdbx_seq_one_letter_code
_entity_poly.pdbx_strand_id
1 'polypeptide(L)'
;MIMFLKRLKDCREFTAGDGSILRELLHPEKAELQIRYSLACAKVAAGQKTKPHKLKSCEVYYITAGYGLMHIDEESFEVGPEGAVYIPPGARQYIENTGDSDLKFLCIVDPAWREEDEEIFERG
;
A
#
# COMPACT_ATOMS: atom_id res chain seq x y z
N MET A 1 2.79 -17.45 24.90
CA MET A 1 2.50 -16.15 24.25
C MET A 1 3.71 -15.75 23.40
N ILE A 2 3.45 -15.40 22.14
CA ILE A 2 4.50 -14.93 21.24
C ILE A 2 4.59 -13.41 21.35
N MET A 3 5.80 -12.93 21.59
CA MET A 3 6.10 -11.49 21.59
C MET A 3 6.72 -11.14 20.26
N PHE A 4 6.13 -10.19 19.55
CA PHE A 4 6.60 -9.80 18.24
C PHE A 4 6.60 -8.28 18.08
N LEU A 5 7.74 -7.73 17.73
CA LEU A 5 7.89 -6.33 17.41
C LEU A 5 8.81 -6.22 16.19
N LYS A 6 8.37 -5.52 15.17
CA LYS A 6 9.22 -5.20 14.03
C LYS A 6 9.18 -3.70 13.79
N ARG A 7 10.35 -3.08 13.76
CA ARG A 7 10.47 -1.64 13.57
C ARG A 7 10.64 -1.34 12.08
N LEU A 8 9.99 -0.29 11.63
CA LEU A 8 10.08 0.11 10.22
C LEU A 8 11.53 0.29 9.76
N LYS A 9 12.37 0.90 10.59
CA LYS A 9 13.77 1.13 10.25
C LYS A 9 14.58 -0.15 10.04
N ASP A 10 14.11 -1.28 10.58
CA ASP A 10 14.77 -2.57 10.46
C ASP A 10 14.22 -3.40 9.30
N CYS A 11 13.22 -2.89 8.60
CA CYS A 11 12.64 -3.57 7.44
C CYS A 11 13.43 -3.24 6.18
N ARG A 12 13.65 -4.26 5.35
CA ARG A 12 14.31 -4.05 4.06
C ARG A 12 13.39 -3.27 3.13
N GLU A 13 13.92 -2.21 2.53
CA GLU A 13 13.20 -1.43 1.53
C GLU A 13 13.33 -2.10 0.17
N PHE A 14 12.23 -2.17 -0.58
CA PHE A 14 12.22 -2.74 -1.92
C PHE A 14 11.19 -2.04 -2.79
N THR A 15 11.34 -2.17 -4.10
CA THR A 15 10.36 -1.61 -5.05
C THR A 15 9.30 -2.66 -5.32
N ALA A 16 8.05 -2.29 -5.05
CA ALA A 16 6.90 -3.16 -5.29
C ALA A 16 6.55 -3.22 -6.79
N GLY A 17 5.69 -4.18 -7.14
CA GLY A 17 5.24 -4.33 -8.52
C GLY A 17 4.57 -3.09 -9.09
N ASP A 18 3.87 -2.33 -8.27
CA ASP A 18 3.21 -1.09 -8.68
C ASP A 18 4.15 0.13 -8.74
N GLY A 19 5.42 -0.06 -8.40
CA GLY A 19 6.42 1.01 -8.43
C GLY A 19 6.59 1.76 -7.13
N SER A 20 5.75 1.51 -6.12
CA SER A 20 5.93 2.13 -4.80
C SER A 20 7.13 1.52 -4.08
N ILE A 21 7.68 2.26 -3.14
CA ILE A 21 8.77 1.77 -2.30
C ILE A 21 8.16 1.24 -1.02
N LEU A 22 8.38 -0.05 -0.74
CA LEU A 22 7.74 -0.73 0.38
C LEU A 22 8.72 -1.21 1.43
N ARG A 23 8.22 -1.23 2.67
CA ARG A 23 8.83 -1.95 3.79
C ARG A 23 7.70 -2.75 4.43
N GLU A 24 7.83 -4.08 4.43
CA GLU A 24 6.79 -4.95 4.98
C GLU A 24 7.01 -5.15 6.47
N LEU A 25 5.99 -4.84 7.26
CA LEU A 25 6.04 -4.95 8.71
C LEU A 25 5.53 -6.30 9.22
N LEU A 26 4.35 -6.72 8.74
CA LEU A 26 3.70 -7.94 9.21
C LEU A 26 3.17 -8.73 8.03
N HIS A 27 3.48 -10.03 8.00
CA HIS A 27 2.90 -10.94 7.02
C HIS A 27 2.78 -12.32 7.65
N PRO A 28 1.58 -12.95 7.62
CA PRO A 28 1.37 -14.23 8.32
C PRO A 28 2.21 -15.39 7.78
N GLU A 29 2.67 -15.30 6.52
CA GLU A 29 3.52 -16.34 5.94
C GLU A 29 4.99 -16.17 6.26
N LYS A 30 5.39 -15.02 6.81
CA LYS A 30 6.79 -14.70 7.10
C LYS A 30 7.13 -14.68 8.58
N ALA A 31 6.13 -14.88 9.44
CA ALA A 31 6.30 -14.96 10.88
C ALA A 31 5.13 -15.72 11.46
N GLU A 32 5.29 -16.25 12.68
CA GLU A 32 4.21 -16.98 13.36
C GLU A 32 3.19 -16.01 13.95
N LEU A 33 2.36 -15.46 13.07
CA LEU A 33 1.33 -14.49 13.45
C LEU A 33 -0.03 -15.05 13.07
N GLN A 34 -0.98 -15.00 14.01
CA GLN A 34 -2.36 -15.45 13.76
C GLN A 34 -3.19 -14.27 13.29
N ILE A 35 -2.82 -13.75 12.12
CA ILE A 35 -3.53 -12.64 11.46
C ILE A 35 -3.87 -13.05 10.04
N ARG A 36 -4.93 -12.46 9.49
CA ARG A 36 -5.34 -12.72 8.11
C ARG A 36 -4.75 -11.71 7.13
N TYR A 37 -4.33 -10.57 7.63
CA TYR A 37 -3.90 -9.43 6.82
C TYR A 37 -2.37 -9.31 6.82
N SER A 38 -1.87 -8.53 5.87
CA SER A 38 -0.49 -8.06 5.90
C SER A 38 -0.47 -6.56 6.12
N LEU A 39 0.64 -6.06 6.66
CA LEU A 39 0.83 -4.64 6.94
C LEU A 39 2.19 -4.21 6.39
N ALA A 40 2.18 -3.20 5.56
CA ALA A 40 3.40 -2.63 4.99
C ALA A 40 3.33 -1.10 5.04
N CYS A 41 4.48 -0.46 4.93
CA CYS A 41 4.57 0.98 4.77
C CYS A 41 5.05 1.27 3.36
N ALA A 42 4.32 2.13 2.65
CA ALA A 42 4.61 2.51 1.28
C ALA A 42 5.06 3.96 1.18
N LYS A 43 5.89 4.22 0.19
CA LYS A 43 6.38 5.58 -0.10
C LYS A 43 6.32 5.81 -1.60
N VAL A 44 5.85 6.99 -2.00
CA VAL A 44 5.84 7.45 -3.39
C VAL A 44 6.52 8.82 -3.42
N ALA A 45 7.59 8.93 -4.19
CA ALA A 45 8.35 10.19 -4.28
C ALA A 45 7.52 11.29 -4.95
N ALA A 46 7.88 12.53 -4.66
CA ALA A 46 7.21 13.70 -5.26
C ALA A 46 7.22 13.61 -6.78
N GLY A 47 6.08 13.89 -7.39
CA GLY A 47 5.92 13.86 -8.84
C GLY A 47 5.75 12.46 -9.43
N GLN A 48 5.78 11.42 -8.60
CA GLN A 48 5.62 10.04 -9.04
C GLN A 48 4.22 9.53 -8.77
N LYS A 49 3.88 8.42 -9.41
CA LYS A 49 2.61 7.73 -9.18
C LYS A 49 2.85 6.23 -9.25
N THR A 50 1.99 5.46 -8.61
CA THR A 50 2.03 4.01 -8.71
C THR A 50 1.42 3.57 -10.05
N LYS A 51 1.76 2.36 -10.50
CA LYS A 51 1.14 1.78 -11.68
C LYS A 51 -0.27 1.35 -11.34
N PRO A 52 -1.23 1.54 -12.26
CA PRO A 52 -2.56 0.99 -12.06
C PRO A 52 -2.48 -0.52 -11.81
N HIS A 53 -3.21 -1.00 -10.82
CA HIS A 53 -3.20 -2.41 -10.45
C HIS A 53 -4.49 -2.76 -9.73
N LYS A 54 -4.74 -4.05 -9.56
CA LYS A 54 -5.86 -4.54 -8.75
C LYS A 54 -5.44 -5.76 -7.96
N LEU A 55 -6.09 -5.96 -6.81
CA LEU A 55 -5.88 -7.09 -5.94
C LEU A 55 -7.19 -7.86 -5.76
N LYS A 56 -7.10 -9.16 -5.53
CA LYS A 56 -8.26 -9.96 -5.13
C LYS A 56 -8.69 -9.66 -3.70
N SER A 57 -7.74 -9.22 -2.87
CA SER A 57 -8.00 -8.80 -1.48
C SER A 57 -8.56 -7.39 -1.43
N CYS A 58 -9.18 -7.02 -0.32
CA CYS A 58 -9.43 -5.61 -0.06
C CYS A 58 -8.15 -4.97 0.48
N GLU A 59 -8.07 -3.67 0.39
CA GLU A 59 -6.90 -2.93 0.86
C GLU A 59 -7.33 -1.65 1.54
N VAL A 60 -6.58 -1.25 2.58
CA VAL A 60 -6.77 0.03 3.24
C VAL A 60 -5.44 0.76 3.23
N TYR A 61 -5.45 2.02 2.81
CA TYR A 61 -4.32 2.93 2.99
C TYR A 61 -4.62 3.88 4.14
N TYR A 62 -3.66 4.07 5.01
CA TYR A 62 -3.72 5.12 6.02
C TYR A 62 -2.57 6.08 5.76
N ILE A 63 -2.88 7.31 5.37
CA ILE A 63 -1.86 8.30 4.97
C ILE A 63 -1.18 8.84 6.22
N THR A 64 0.14 8.74 6.28
CA THR A 64 0.93 9.23 7.42
C THR A 64 1.66 10.52 7.11
N ALA A 65 1.98 10.78 5.85
CA ALA A 65 2.67 12.01 5.45
C ALA A 65 2.43 12.30 3.97
N GLY A 66 2.42 13.57 3.62
CA GLY A 66 2.30 14.00 2.23
C GLY A 66 0.85 14.11 1.75
N TYR A 67 0.70 14.48 0.48
CA TYR A 67 -0.60 14.71 -0.15
C TYR A 67 -0.63 14.03 -1.51
N GLY A 68 -1.78 13.53 -1.90
CA GLY A 68 -1.89 12.81 -3.15
C GLY A 68 -3.28 12.85 -3.75
N LEU A 69 -3.40 12.22 -4.90
CA LEU A 69 -4.68 12.00 -5.58
C LEU A 69 -4.85 10.49 -5.75
N MET A 70 -5.91 9.95 -5.15
CA MET A 70 -6.23 8.53 -5.22
C MET A 70 -7.21 8.28 -6.35
N HIS A 71 -6.96 7.22 -7.13
CA HIS A 71 -7.84 6.79 -8.20
C HIS A 71 -8.32 5.37 -7.90
N ILE A 72 -9.63 5.19 -7.85
CA ILE A 72 -10.27 3.88 -7.67
C ILE A 72 -11.35 3.74 -8.73
N ASP A 73 -11.16 2.85 -9.69
CA ASP A 73 -12.03 2.67 -10.86
C ASP A 73 -12.23 4.03 -11.57
N GLU A 74 -13.47 4.53 -11.62
CA GLU A 74 -13.79 5.80 -12.29
C GLU A 74 -13.72 7.02 -11.34
N GLU A 75 -13.42 6.80 -10.07
CA GLU A 75 -13.44 7.85 -9.08
C GLU A 75 -12.04 8.33 -8.72
N SER A 76 -11.92 9.62 -8.41
CA SER A 76 -10.67 10.23 -7.96
C SER A 76 -10.98 11.19 -6.83
N PHE A 77 -10.09 11.24 -5.84
CA PHE A 77 -10.24 12.14 -4.69
C PHE A 77 -8.89 12.45 -4.06
N GLU A 78 -8.81 13.62 -3.45
CA GLU A 78 -7.59 14.05 -2.76
C GLU A 78 -7.42 13.32 -1.44
N VAL A 79 -6.18 13.01 -1.09
CA VAL A 79 -5.82 12.36 0.17
C VAL A 79 -4.71 13.13 0.87
N GLY A 80 -4.68 13.05 2.18
CA GLY A 80 -3.67 13.69 3.00
C GLY A 80 -3.52 13.00 4.35
N PRO A 81 -2.64 13.54 5.22
CA PRO A 81 -2.35 12.89 6.51
C PRO A 81 -3.59 12.60 7.33
N GLU A 82 -3.59 11.45 7.98
CA GLU A 82 -4.64 10.95 8.87
C GLU A 82 -5.92 10.52 8.14
N GLY A 83 -5.88 10.47 6.80
CA GLY A 83 -6.99 9.94 6.01
C GLY A 83 -6.85 8.45 5.77
N ALA A 84 -7.95 7.72 5.86
CA ALA A 84 -8.01 6.31 5.54
C ALA A 84 -8.78 6.10 4.23
N VAL A 85 -8.21 5.29 3.33
CA VAL A 85 -8.81 4.99 2.04
C VAL A 85 -9.17 3.51 2.00
N TYR A 86 -10.42 3.20 1.71
CA TYR A 86 -10.85 1.81 1.50
C TYR A 86 -10.83 1.49 0.01
N ILE A 87 -10.19 0.38 -0.34
CA ILE A 87 -10.10 -0.09 -1.72
C ILE A 87 -10.76 -1.47 -1.79
N PRO A 88 -11.92 -1.59 -2.47
CA PRO A 88 -12.61 -2.88 -2.52
C PRO A 88 -11.85 -3.92 -3.34
N PRO A 89 -12.10 -5.21 -3.09
CA PRO A 89 -11.51 -6.28 -3.90
C PRO A 89 -11.82 -6.09 -5.38
N GLY A 90 -10.81 -6.28 -6.23
CA GLY A 90 -10.97 -6.22 -7.67
C GLY A 90 -11.01 -4.82 -8.27
N ALA A 91 -10.99 -3.77 -7.45
CA ALA A 91 -10.97 -2.41 -7.98
C ALA A 91 -9.62 -2.08 -8.61
N ARG A 92 -9.64 -1.36 -9.72
CA ARG A 92 -8.44 -0.84 -10.34
C ARG A 92 -8.01 0.42 -9.60
N GLN A 93 -6.78 0.46 -9.15
CA GLN A 93 -6.31 1.52 -8.27
C GLN A 93 -4.93 2.03 -8.66
N TYR A 94 -4.68 3.30 -8.40
CA TYR A 94 -3.35 3.88 -8.33
C TYR A 94 -3.40 5.19 -7.56
N ILE A 95 -2.25 5.64 -7.07
CA ILE A 95 -2.16 6.87 -6.30
C ILE A 95 -1.03 7.73 -6.88
N GLU A 96 -1.29 9.04 -6.95
CA GLU A 96 -0.31 10.02 -7.40
C GLU A 96 0.14 10.87 -6.23
N ASN A 97 1.43 11.14 -6.14
CA ASN A 97 1.95 12.13 -5.20
C ASN A 97 1.83 13.51 -5.86
N THR A 98 0.93 14.33 -5.36
CA THR A 98 0.68 15.68 -5.88
C THR A 98 1.36 16.77 -5.06
N GLY A 99 2.09 16.37 -4.01
CA GLY A 99 2.83 17.30 -3.17
C GLY A 99 4.28 17.45 -3.60
N ASP A 100 5.06 18.10 -2.76
CA ASP A 100 6.49 18.36 -3.01
C ASP A 100 7.42 17.57 -2.08
N SER A 101 6.86 16.67 -1.30
CA SER A 101 7.60 15.76 -0.42
C SER A 101 7.07 14.34 -0.58
N ASP A 102 7.72 13.36 0.05
CA ASP A 102 7.28 11.97 -0.04
C ASP A 102 5.87 11.77 0.48
N LEU A 103 5.07 11.01 -0.27
CA LEU A 103 3.77 10.53 0.17
C LEU A 103 4.01 9.19 0.86
N LYS A 104 3.59 9.08 2.12
CA LYS A 104 3.79 7.86 2.91
C LYS A 104 2.46 7.37 3.46
N PHE A 105 2.25 6.06 3.39
CA PHE A 105 1.02 5.48 3.89
C PHE A 105 1.22 4.04 4.31
N LEU A 106 0.41 3.61 5.28
CA LEU A 106 0.34 2.21 5.67
C LEU A 106 -0.59 1.49 4.69
N CYS A 107 -0.24 0.26 4.35
CA CYS A 107 -1.05 -0.60 3.49
C CYS A 107 -1.48 -1.82 4.30
N ILE A 108 -2.78 -2.00 4.47
CA ILE A 108 -3.35 -3.18 5.10
C ILE A 108 -4.05 -3.96 3.99
N VAL A 109 -3.65 -5.22 3.79
CA VAL A 109 -4.22 -6.09 2.74
C VAL A 109 -4.83 -7.32 3.41
N ASP A 110 -6.10 -7.58 3.17
CA ASP A 110 -6.84 -8.70 3.79
C ASP A 110 -7.66 -9.46 2.73
N PRO A 111 -7.41 -10.74 2.51
CA PRO A 111 -6.32 -11.56 3.05
C PRO A 111 -4.94 -11.02 2.66
N ALA A 112 -3.92 -11.42 3.42
CA ALA A 112 -2.57 -10.91 3.26
C ALA A 112 -2.09 -10.92 1.80
N TRP A 113 -1.29 -9.94 1.44
CA TRP A 113 -0.80 -9.77 0.06
C TRP A 113 -0.09 -11.02 -0.44
N ARG A 114 -0.42 -11.41 -1.68
CA ARG A 114 0.27 -12.47 -2.43
C ARG A 114 0.42 -12.02 -3.87
N GLU A 115 1.55 -12.35 -4.45
CA GLU A 115 1.86 -11.97 -5.84
C GLU A 115 0.80 -12.49 -6.82
N GLU A 116 0.32 -13.71 -6.63
CA GLU A 116 -0.67 -14.33 -7.52
C GLU A 116 -2.03 -13.65 -7.49
N ASP A 117 -2.31 -12.83 -6.49
CA ASP A 117 -3.57 -12.12 -6.36
C ASP A 117 -3.53 -10.72 -6.98
N GLU A 118 -2.36 -10.30 -7.46
CA GLU A 118 -2.15 -8.95 -7.99
C GLU A 118 -2.00 -8.96 -9.51
N GLU A 119 -2.70 -8.04 -10.14
CA GLU A 119 -2.55 -7.77 -11.58
C GLU A 119 -2.08 -6.33 -11.76
N ILE A 120 -0.94 -6.15 -12.46
CA ILE A 120 -0.37 -4.83 -12.73
C ILE A 120 -0.69 -4.44 -14.16
N PHE A 121 -1.16 -3.21 -14.37
CA PHE A 121 -1.43 -2.67 -15.70
C PHE A 121 -0.28 -1.74 -16.06
N GLU A 122 0.43 -2.04 -17.15
CA GLU A 122 1.59 -1.25 -17.56
C GLU A 122 1.21 0.16 -18.01
N ARG A 123 -0.04 0.34 -18.47
CA ARG A 123 -0.54 1.63 -18.91
C ARG A 123 -1.68 2.08 -18.01
N GLY A 124 -1.56 3.28 -17.49
CA GLY A 124 -2.57 3.91 -16.65
C GLY A 124 -3.68 4.58 -17.42
#